data_500026331b04a6b1ca436e54d0f6db6e
#
_entry.id   500026331b04a6b1ca436e54d0f6db6e
#
_cell.length_a   1.000
_cell.length_b   1.000
_cell.length_c   1.000
_cell.angle_alpha   90.00
_cell.angle_beta   90.00
_cell.angle_gamma   90.00
#
_symmetry.space_group_name_H-M   'P 1'
#
loop_
_entity.id
_entity.type
_entity.pdbx_description
1 polymer ?
#
loop_
_entity_poly.entity_id
_entity_poly.type
_entity_poly.pdbx_seq_one_letter_code
_entity_poly.pdbx_strand_id
1 'polypeptide(L)'
;MAQTGLIKHRFDSPVADAGVSTEVGPNEWDDSHVLSAGNDGDVMVRRTSADDGWELIKVGANPSWVQNADVNNSGTGETDLHIYNIPANHFNVNNRAIRLTAWGVFAANANVKTVRIRFGSGTAIVVNAVTASPNGTRWKLQATVIRTGSNAQEHFAEGRVALLNEQDARQAETQTDSGGIAYKVTGQSGTASSDISIQGSMLEFLG
;
A
#
# COMPACT_ATOMS: atom_id res chain seq x y z
N MET A 1 27.04 -11.16 6.72
CA MET A 1 26.93 -12.55 7.19
C MET A 1 25.52 -12.69 7.78
N ALA A 2 24.68 -13.51 7.18
CA ALA A 2 23.33 -13.75 7.69
C ALA A 2 23.43 -14.62 8.94
N GLN A 3 22.96 -14.14 10.09
CA GLN A 3 22.77 -14.97 11.27
C GLN A 3 21.55 -15.86 11.03
N THR A 4 21.78 -17.13 10.85
CA THR A 4 20.74 -18.16 10.96
C THR A 4 20.34 -18.27 12.43
N GLY A 5 19.22 -17.65 12.79
CA GLY A 5 18.65 -17.77 14.13
C GLY A 5 18.12 -19.19 14.34
N LEU A 6 18.83 -19.98 15.11
CA LEU A 6 18.38 -21.30 15.53
C LEU A 6 17.52 -21.15 16.79
N ILE A 7 16.23 -21.36 16.68
CA ILE A 7 15.35 -21.47 17.86
C ILE A 7 15.46 -22.92 18.34
N LYS A 8 16.16 -23.12 19.47
CA LYS A 8 16.18 -24.41 20.14
C LYS A 8 15.08 -24.45 21.20
N HIS A 9 14.09 -25.29 20.99
CA HIS A 9 13.18 -25.68 22.04
C HIS A 9 13.87 -26.71 22.92
N ARG A 10 14.26 -26.31 24.14
CA ARG A 10 14.74 -27.26 25.14
C ARG A 10 13.54 -27.83 25.88
N PHE A 11 13.03 -28.93 25.40
CA PHE A 11 12.07 -29.75 26.13
C PHE A 11 12.80 -31.02 26.57
N ASP A 12 13.20 -31.07 27.83
CA ASP A 12 13.64 -32.31 28.45
C ASP A 12 12.37 -33.12 28.73
N SER A 13 11.89 -33.92 27.79
CA SER A 13 10.85 -34.89 28.07
C SER A 13 11.45 -36.07 28.80
N PRO A 14 10.99 -36.39 30.02
CA PRO A 14 11.45 -37.57 30.77
C PRO A 14 10.85 -38.88 30.23
N VAL A 15 10.05 -38.82 29.17
CA VAL A 15 9.40 -39.99 28.57
C VAL A 15 10.27 -40.50 27.44
N ALA A 16 10.73 -41.75 27.53
CA ALA A 16 11.40 -42.44 26.44
C ALA A 16 10.46 -42.58 25.27
N ASP A 17 10.99 -42.34 24.06
CA ASP A 17 10.24 -42.51 22.82
C ASP A 17 9.70 -43.95 22.71
N ALA A 18 8.39 -44.10 22.76
CA ALA A 18 7.73 -45.43 22.75
C ALA A 18 7.57 -46.00 21.34
N GLY A 19 8.09 -45.32 20.29
CA GLY A 19 8.02 -45.82 18.88
C GLY A 19 6.60 -45.89 18.30
N VAL A 20 5.66 -45.14 18.86
CA VAL A 20 4.28 -45.09 18.37
C VAL A 20 4.15 -43.94 17.35
N SER A 21 3.81 -44.26 16.14
CA SER A 21 3.74 -43.32 14.99
C SER A 21 2.68 -42.21 15.10
N THR A 22 1.99 -42.10 16.25
CA THR A 22 0.99 -41.07 16.53
C THR A 22 1.39 -40.11 17.64
N GLU A 23 2.51 -40.32 18.29
CA GLU A 23 3.06 -39.39 19.27
C GLU A 23 4.27 -38.69 18.68
N VAL A 24 4.31 -37.38 18.84
CA VAL A 24 5.47 -36.58 18.48
C VAL A 24 6.57 -36.92 19.46
N GLY A 25 7.51 -37.76 19.05
CA GLY A 25 8.61 -38.22 19.88
C GLY A 25 9.61 -37.11 20.20
N PRO A 26 10.45 -37.27 21.25
CA PRO A 26 11.47 -36.29 21.61
C PRO A 26 12.40 -35.92 20.46
N ASN A 27 12.66 -36.85 19.55
CA ASN A 27 13.53 -36.62 18.39
C ASN A 27 12.87 -35.76 17.29
N GLU A 28 11.55 -35.69 17.24
CA GLU A 28 10.82 -34.83 16.28
C GLU A 28 10.77 -33.38 16.72
N TRP A 29 11.00 -33.10 18.01
CA TRP A 29 11.13 -31.76 18.56
C TRP A 29 12.58 -31.23 18.49
N ASP A 30 13.55 -32.10 18.24
CA ASP A 30 14.94 -31.71 18.08
C ASP A 30 15.29 -31.26 16.64
N ASP A 31 14.36 -31.40 15.69
CA ASP A 31 14.54 -30.85 14.38
C ASP A 31 14.66 -29.32 14.47
N SER A 32 15.81 -28.82 14.09
CA SER A 32 16.05 -27.39 14.00
C SER A 32 15.12 -26.77 12.96
N HIS A 33 14.11 -26.06 13.41
CA HIS A 33 13.30 -25.24 12.53
C HIS A 33 14.15 -24.11 11.98
N VAL A 34 14.66 -24.28 10.76
CA VAL A 34 15.36 -23.22 10.05
C VAL A 34 14.31 -22.22 9.58
N LEU A 35 14.20 -21.12 10.29
CA LEU A 35 13.53 -19.96 9.73
C LEU A 35 14.35 -19.47 8.54
N SER A 36 13.79 -19.53 7.35
CA SER A 36 14.42 -18.89 6.19
C SER A 36 14.75 -17.45 6.55
N ALA A 37 15.97 -17.00 6.20
CA ALA A 37 16.56 -15.74 6.62
C ALA A 37 15.57 -14.57 6.50
N GLY A 38 14.95 -14.21 7.63
CA GLY A 38 14.26 -12.96 7.81
C GLY A 38 15.27 -11.83 8.01
N ASN A 39 14.89 -10.62 7.73
CA ASN A 39 15.68 -9.45 8.06
C ASN A 39 15.50 -9.11 9.56
N ASP A 40 16.48 -8.41 10.14
CA ASP A 40 16.35 -7.89 11.50
C ASP A 40 15.05 -7.07 11.65
N GLY A 41 14.22 -7.45 12.61
CA GLY A 41 12.92 -6.86 12.87
C GLY A 41 11.72 -7.63 12.31
N ASP A 42 11.93 -8.78 11.68
CA ASP A 42 10.84 -9.66 11.29
C ASP A 42 10.29 -10.43 12.51
N VAL A 43 8.97 -10.53 12.62
CA VAL A 43 8.29 -11.35 13.63
C VAL A 43 7.47 -12.41 12.94
N MET A 44 7.52 -13.62 13.49
CA MET A 44 6.64 -14.69 13.05
C MET A 44 5.22 -14.44 13.58
N VAL A 45 4.27 -14.39 12.68
CA VAL A 45 2.85 -14.26 13.01
C VAL A 45 2.12 -15.48 12.48
N ARG A 46 1.31 -16.09 13.34
CA ARG A 46 0.42 -17.17 12.90
C ARG A 46 -0.72 -16.59 12.10
N ARG A 47 -0.89 -17.04 10.86
CA ARG A 47 -2.12 -16.77 10.10
C ARG A 47 -3.27 -17.59 10.68
N THR A 48 -4.38 -16.91 10.95
CA THR A 48 -5.63 -17.56 11.40
C THR A 48 -6.54 -17.98 10.24
N SER A 49 -6.07 -17.83 9.00
CA SER A 49 -6.76 -18.32 7.80
C SER A 49 -6.36 -19.77 7.49
N ALA A 50 -7.16 -20.48 6.70
CA ALA A 50 -7.15 -21.91 6.45
C ALA A 50 -5.81 -22.57 6.04
N ASP A 51 -4.77 -21.81 5.79
CA ASP A 51 -3.41 -22.28 5.65
C ASP A 51 -2.70 -22.07 6.98
N ASP A 52 -2.58 -23.10 7.78
CA ASP A 52 -1.94 -23.11 9.13
C ASP A 52 -0.45 -22.71 9.13
N GLY A 53 -0.07 -21.74 8.34
CA GLY A 53 1.28 -21.26 8.15
C GLY A 53 1.68 -20.13 9.10
N TRP A 54 2.97 -20.06 9.42
CA TRP A 54 3.62 -18.92 10.05
C TRP A 54 4.15 -17.98 8.97
N GLU A 55 3.94 -16.69 9.13
CA GLU A 55 4.45 -15.66 8.25
C GLU A 55 5.43 -14.74 8.99
N LEU A 56 6.54 -14.41 8.35
CA LEU A 56 7.45 -13.38 8.84
C LEU A 56 6.91 -12.02 8.43
N ILE A 57 6.57 -11.20 9.41
CA ILE A 57 6.20 -9.81 9.18
C ILE A 57 7.19 -8.88 9.88
N LYS A 58 7.47 -7.75 9.27
CA LYS A 58 8.29 -6.71 9.90
C LYS A 58 7.53 -6.06 11.03
N VAL A 59 8.06 -6.13 12.25
CA VAL A 59 7.52 -5.41 13.39
C VAL A 59 7.94 -3.95 13.30
N GLY A 60 6.96 -3.07 13.34
CA GLY A 60 7.19 -1.62 13.37
C GLY A 60 7.24 -0.93 12.02
N ALA A 61 7.15 -1.68 10.91
CA ALA A 61 6.85 -1.09 9.62
C ALA A 61 5.45 -1.52 9.21
N ASN A 62 4.47 -0.63 9.26
CA ASN A 62 3.31 -0.80 8.39
C ASN A 62 3.86 -1.06 6.99
N PRO A 63 3.47 -2.15 6.30
CA PRO A 63 3.95 -2.37 4.95
C PRO A 63 3.67 -1.11 4.15
N SER A 64 4.72 -0.47 3.70
CA SER A 64 4.63 0.73 2.89
C SER A 64 5.32 0.49 1.56
N TRP A 65 4.68 0.90 0.48
CA TRP A 65 5.26 0.89 -0.84
C TRP A 65 5.64 2.31 -1.22
N VAL A 66 6.86 2.51 -1.60
CA VAL A 66 7.39 3.81 -1.99
C VAL A 66 7.75 3.79 -3.47
N GLN A 67 7.31 4.78 -4.21
CA GLN A 67 7.76 5.06 -5.56
C GLN A 67 8.39 6.45 -5.58
N ASN A 68 9.62 6.55 -6.04
CA ASN A 68 10.40 7.78 -6.10
C ASN A 68 10.89 8.11 -7.53
N ALA A 69 10.33 7.45 -8.53
CA ALA A 69 10.62 7.76 -9.91
C ALA A 69 9.79 8.98 -10.35
N ASP A 70 10.43 9.93 -11.02
CA ASP A 70 9.73 11.03 -11.65
C ASP A 70 8.94 10.52 -12.87
N VAL A 71 7.62 10.73 -12.86
CA VAL A 71 6.73 10.39 -13.97
C VAL A 71 5.94 11.62 -14.37
N ASN A 72 5.88 11.86 -15.67
CA ASN A 72 5.18 13.00 -16.25
C ASN A 72 3.90 12.56 -16.93
N ASN A 73 2.88 13.43 -16.94
CA ASN A 73 1.74 13.23 -17.82
C ASN A 73 2.17 13.25 -19.30
N SER A 74 1.45 12.53 -20.14
CA SER A 74 1.66 12.51 -21.58
C SER A 74 0.34 12.75 -22.31
N GLY A 75 0.40 13.57 -23.37
CA GLY A 75 -0.79 13.92 -24.13
C GLY A 75 -1.81 14.77 -23.35
N THR A 76 -3.01 14.92 -23.92
CA THR A 76 -4.12 15.68 -23.32
C THR A 76 -5.10 14.82 -22.53
N GLY A 77 -4.99 13.51 -22.62
CA GLY A 77 -5.78 12.55 -21.85
C GLY A 77 -5.29 12.41 -20.42
N GLU A 78 -6.10 11.78 -19.60
CA GLU A 78 -5.68 11.37 -18.26
C GLU A 78 -4.59 10.28 -18.35
N THR A 79 -3.49 10.46 -17.65
CA THR A 79 -2.33 9.58 -17.64
C THR A 79 -2.11 9.04 -16.23
N ASP A 80 -1.88 7.75 -16.10
CA ASP A 80 -1.44 7.15 -14.84
C ASP A 80 -0.02 7.62 -14.53
N LEU A 81 0.17 8.26 -13.38
CA LEU A 81 1.49 8.73 -12.91
C LEU A 81 2.14 7.68 -12.00
N HIS A 82 1.49 7.31 -10.91
CA HIS A 82 1.90 6.19 -10.06
C HIS A 82 0.74 5.24 -9.82
N ILE A 83 1.04 3.94 -9.79
CA ILE A 83 0.07 2.86 -9.60
C ILE A 83 0.57 1.94 -8.50
N TYR A 84 -0.32 1.61 -7.56
CA TYR A 84 -0.13 0.59 -6.55
C TYR A 84 -1.19 -0.49 -6.74
N ASN A 85 -0.76 -1.73 -6.90
CA ASN A 85 -1.67 -2.87 -7.01
C ASN A 85 -1.84 -3.50 -5.62
N ILE A 86 -2.96 -3.16 -4.97
CA ILE A 86 -3.33 -3.73 -3.68
C ILE A 86 -3.70 -5.20 -3.90
N PRO A 87 -3.12 -6.13 -3.14
CA PRO A 87 -3.40 -7.54 -3.31
C PRO A 87 -4.87 -7.89 -3.11
N ALA A 88 -5.32 -8.96 -3.78
CA ALA A 88 -6.62 -9.55 -3.54
C ALA A 88 -6.82 -9.89 -2.05
N ASN A 89 -8.03 -9.76 -1.57
CA ASN A 89 -8.41 -9.99 -0.17
C ASN A 89 -7.75 -9.08 0.87
N HIS A 90 -7.05 -8.03 0.45
CA HIS A 90 -6.48 -7.08 1.42
C HIS A 90 -7.58 -6.36 2.21
N PHE A 91 -8.68 -6.02 1.56
CA PHE A 91 -9.86 -5.37 2.17
C PHE A 91 -10.94 -6.38 2.62
N ASN A 92 -10.57 -7.53 3.14
CA ASN A 92 -11.53 -8.56 3.59
C ASN A 92 -12.01 -8.39 5.06
N VAL A 93 -11.45 -7.43 5.80
CA VAL A 93 -11.82 -7.15 7.20
C VAL A 93 -12.25 -5.69 7.34
N ASN A 94 -13.36 -5.44 8.03
CA ASN A 94 -13.83 -4.07 8.30
C ASN A 94 -12.80 -3.27 9.10
N ASN A 95 -12.79 -1.97 8.87
CA ASN A 95 -11.85 -1.00 9.46
C ASN A 95 -10.39 -1.14 8.98
N ARG A 96 -10.08 -2.03 8.05
CA ARG A 96 -8.82 -1.93 7.35
C ARG A 96 -8.78 -0.67 6.51
N ALA A 97 -7.65 -0.01 6.53
CA ALA A 97 -7.46 1.20 5.77
C ALA A 97 -6.10 1.21 5.06
N ILE A 98 -6.03 2.00 4.00
CA ILE A 98 -4.79 2.34 3.32
C ILE A 98 -4.71 3.85 3.15
N ARG A 99 -3.50 4.38 3.19
CA ARG A 99 -3.22 5.78 2.92
C ARG A 99 -2.24 5.91 1.77
N LEU A 100 -2.59 6.72 0.78
CA LEU A 100 -1.70 7.12 -0.29
C LEU A 100 -1.33 8.59 -0.11
N THR A 101 -0.03 8.85 -0.05
CA THR A 101 0.53 10.20 -0.08
C THR A 101 1.34 10.36 -1.34
N ALA A 102 1.15 11.46 -2.09
CA ALA A 102 1.91 11.76 -3.28
C ALA A 102 2.25 13.24 -3.38
N TRP A 103 3.32 13.55 -4.10
CA TRP A 103 3.82 14.91 -4.29
C TRP A 103 4.49 15.07 -5.63
N GLY A 104 4.50 16.31 -6.12
CA GLY A 104 5.09 16.61 -7.41
C GLY A 104 5.13 18.10 -7.72
N VAL A 105 5.29 18.42 -8.99
CA VAL A 105 5.45 19.78 -9.49
C VAL A 105 4.56 19.98 -10.71
N PHE A 106 3.99 21.16 -10.83
CA PHE A 106 3.35 21.67 -12.04
C PHE A 106 4.33 22.53 -12.84
N ALA A 107 4.33 22.40 -14.16
CA ALA A 107 5.09 23.29 -15.04
C ALA A 107 4.60 24.73 -14.93
N ALA A 108 5.53 25.68 -15.11
CA ALA A 108 5.27 27.12 -15.06
C ALA A 108 4.67 27.60 -16.39
N ASN A 109 3.41 27.33 -16.62
CA ASN A 109 2.64 27.81 -17.78
C ASN A 109 1.15 27.95 -17.44
N ALA A 110 0.36 28.51 -18.34
CA ALA A 110 -1.05 28.78 -18.18
C ALA A 110 -1.96 27.57 -18.52
N ASN A 111 -1.40 26.40 -18.78
CA ASN A 111 -2.20 25.22 -19.11
C ASN A 111 -3.01 24.74 -17.90
N VAL A 112 -4.20 24.28 -18.17
CA VAL A 112 -5.01 23.60 -17.14
C VAL A 112 -4.32 22.31 -16.75
N LYS A 113 -4.17 22.09 -15.45
CA LYS A 113 -3.55 20.90 -14.86
C LYS A 113 -4.49 20.31 -13.82
N THR A 114 -4.73 19.02 -13.91
CA THR A 114 -5.61 18.31 -12.99
C THR A 114 -4.92 17.06 -12.48
N VAL A 115 -4.79 16.95 -11.17
CA VAL A 115 -4.34 15.72 -10.49
C VAL A 115 -5.55 15.05 -9.86
N ARG A 116 -5.65 13.75 -10.07
CA ARG A 116 -6.73 12.92 -9.52
C ARG A 116 -6.18 11.73 -8.79
N ILE A 117 -7.01 11.17 -7.95
CA ILE A 117 -6.80 9.88 -7.33
C ILE A 117 -7.93 8.94 -7.71
N ARG A 118 -7.59 7.67 -7.97
CA ARG A 118 -8.55 6.61 -8.33
C ARG A 118 -8.32 5.38 -7.48
N PHE A 119 -9.40 4.86 -6.92
CA PHE A 119 -9.43 3.59 -6.23
C PHE A 119 -10.18 2.55 -7.07
N GLY A 120 -9.44 1.61 -7.65
CA GLY A 120 -9.97 0.60 -8.56
C GLY A 120 -10.60 1.21 -9.81
N SER A 121 -11.79 0.75 -10.13
CA SER A 121 -12.63 1.26 -11.24
C SER A 121 -13.53 2.41 -10.83
N GLY A 122 -13.43 2.89 -9.59
CA GLY A 122 -14.26 3.96 -9.06
C GLY A 122 -14.09 5.29 -9.78
N THR A 123 -14.99 6.21 -9.52
CA THR A 123 -14.91 7.57 -10.05
C THR A 123 -13.68 8.28 -9.50
N ALA A 124 -12.96 8.99 -10.36
CA ALA A 124 -11.80 9.75 -9.94
C ALA A 124 -12.20 10.90 -9.02
N ILE A 125 -11.48 11.05 -7.91
CA ILE A 125 -11.55 12.26 -7.09
C ILE A 125 -10.54 13.26 -7.63
N VAL A 126 -11.00 14.45 -7.97
CA VAL A 126 -10.13 15.58 -8.33
C VAL A 126 -9.61 16.19 -7.03
N VAL A 127 -8.32 16.08 -6.82
CA VAL A 127 -7.67 16.61 -5.59
C VAL A 127 -6.91 17.90 -5.83
N ASN A 128 -6.49 18.16 -7.09
CA ASN A 128 -5.86 19.41 -7.47
C ASN A 128 -6.28 19.78 -8.89
N ALA A 129 -6.85 20.94 -9.08
CA ALA A 129 -7.17 21.49 -10.39
C ALA A 129 -6.74 22.96 -10.46
N VAL A 130 -5.81 23.27 -11.34
CA VAL A 130 -5.30 24.63 -11.52
C VAL A 130 -5.28 25.04 -12.97
N THR A 131 -5.66 26.28 -13.24
CA THR A 131 -5.66 26.85 -14.60
C THR A 131 -4.32 27.46 -14.96
N ALA A 132 -3.53 27.85 -13.97
CA ALA A 132 -2.18 28.39 -14.17
C ALA A 132 -1.32 28.03 -12.97
N SER A 133 -0.06 27.73 -13.21
CA SER A 133 0.92 27.49 -12.17
C SER A 133 2.12 28.41 -12.35
N PRO A 134 2.32 29.39 -11.46
CA PRO A 134 3.53 30.23 -11.51
C PRO A 134 4.74 29.43 -11.03
N ASN A 135 5.79 29.39 -11.85
CA ASN A 135 7.13 29.02 -11.43
C ASN A 135 7.29 27.64 -10.76
N GLY A 136 6.81 26.58 -11.38
CA GLY A 136 7.07 25.22 -10.88
C GLY A 136 6.42 24.96 -9.52
N THR A 137 5.17 25.32 -9.37
CA THR A 137 4.41 25.16 -8.12
C THR A 137 4.34 23.69 -7.70
N ARG A 138 4.68 23.42 -6.46
CA ARG A 138 4.58 22.09 -5.87
C ARG A 138 3.15 21.75 -5.49
N TRP A 139 2.79 20.50 -5.67
CA TRP A 139 1.54 19.93 -5.21
C TRP A 139 1.77 18.73 -4.29
N LYS A 140 0.85 18.49 -3.40
CA LYS A 140 0.78 17.32 -2.54
C LYS A 140 -0.66 16.85 -2.46
N LEU A 141 -0.86 15.55 -2.39
CA LEU A 141 -2.14 14.93 -2.05
C LEU A 141 -1.95 13.88 -0.97
N GLN A 142 -2.99 13.65 -0.23
CA GLN A 142 -3.14 12.52 0.67
C GLN A 142 -4.53 11.96 0.51
N ALA A 143 -4.65 10.65 0.46
CA ALA A 143 -5.96 10.01 0.39
C ALA A 143 -5.97 8.74 1.24
N THR A 144 -7.09 8.49 1.89
CA THR A 144 -7.29 7.33 2.76
C THR A 144 -8.55 6.60 2.33
N VAL A 145 -8.43 5.29 2.13
CA VAL A 145 -9.58 4.41 1.88
C VAL A 145 -9.76 3.51 3.09
N ILE A 146 -10.98 3.43 3.59
CA ILE A 146 -11.36 2.60 4.73
C ILE A 146 -12.45 1.65 4.30
N ARG A 147 -12.30 0.36 4.60
CA ARG A 147 -13.35 -0.62 4.40
C ARG A 147 -14.44 -0.48 5.46
N THR A 148 -15.67 -0.30 5.02
CA THR A 148 -16.85 -0.14 5.89
C THR A 148 -17.77 -1.36 5.90
N GLY A 149 -17.66 -2.21 4.87
CA GLY A 149 -18.48 -3.42 4.73
C GLY A 149 -17.99 -4.29 3.57
N SER A 150 -18.69 -5.38 3.30
CA SER A 150 -18.39 -6.25 2.15
C SER A 150 -18.55 -5.47 0.84
N ASN A 151 -17.46 -5.41 0.05
CA ASN A 151 -17.38 -4.61 -1.19
C ASN A 151 -17.83 -3.14 -1.00
N ALA A 152 -17.61 -2.59 0.19
CA ALA A 152 -17.96 -1.22 0.52
C ALA A 152 -16.79 -0.52 1.20
N GLN A 153 -16.39 0.61 0.63
CA GLN A 153 -15.29 1.43 1.13
C GLN A 153 -15.68 2.91 1.13
N GLU A 154 -15.06 3.66 2.02
CA GLU A 154 -15.10 5.12 2.06
C GLU A 154 -13.73 5.66 1.67
N HIS A 155 -13.72 6.57 0.71
CA HIS A 155 -12.51 7.19 0.16
C HIS A 155 -12.51 8.68 0.51
N PHE A 156 -11.52 9.10 1.27
CA PHE A 156 -11.26 10.49 1.64
C PHE A 156 -10.00 10.95 0.93
N ALA A 157 -10.03 12.10 0.30
CA ALA A 157 -8.87 12.65 -0.38
C ALA A 157 -8.76 14.15 -0.12
N GLU A 158 -7.56 14.60 0.11
CA GLU A 158 -7.20 16.01 0.23
C GLU A 158 -6.04 16.34 -0.72
N GLY A 159 -6.06 17.52 -1.29
CA GLY A 159 -5.02 18.00 -2.18
C GLY A 159 -4.65 19.44 -1.88
N ARG A 160 -3.36 19.75 -2.03
CA ARG A 160 -2.81 21.08 -1.78
C ARG A 160 -1.87 21.49 -2.90
N VAL A 161 -2.04 22.72 -3.38
CA VAL A 161 -1.13 23.36 -4.36
C VAL A 161 -0.49 24.58 -3.70
N ALA A 162 0.81 24.49 -3.41
CA ALA A 162 1.57 25.50 -2.67
C ALA A 162 0.88 25.88 -1.34
N LEU A 163 0.57 27.17 -1.18
CA LEU A 163 -0.12 27.69 0.01
C LEU A 163 -1.60 28.06 -0.24
N LEU A 164 -2.13 27.77 -1.43
CA LEU A 164 -3.28 28.50 -1.93
C LEU A 164 -4.57 27.69 -2.12
N ASN A 165 -4.55 26.39 -2.27
CA ASN A 165 -5.77 25.62 -2.49
C ASN A 165 -5.70 24.29 -1.75
N GLU A 166 -6.53 24.13 -0.74
CA GLU A 166 -6.88 22.85 -0.16
C GLU A 166 -8.19 22.41 -0.80
N GLN A 167 -8.19 21.21 -1.35
CA GLN A 167 -9.39 20.56 -1.86
C GLN A 167 -9.53 19.27 -1.08
N ASP A 168 -10.69 19.03 -0.53
CA ASP A 168 -11.06 17.82 0.15
C ASP A 168 -12.29 17.19 -0.52
N ALA A 169 -12.34 15.88 -0.51
CA ALA A 169 -13.44 15.13 -1.06
C ALA A 169 -13.64 13.83 -0.29
N ARG A 170 -14.90 13.41 -0.22
CA ARG A 170 -15.30 12.11 0.30
C ARG A 170 -16.18 11.41 -0.71
N GLN A 171 -15.92 10.13 -0.94
CA GLN A 171 -16.64 9.32 -1.90
C GLN A 171 -16.83 7.89 -1.36
N ALA A 172 -18.02 7.33 -1.56
CA ALA A 172 -18.25 5.91 -1.36
C ALA A 172 -17.71 5.13 -2.57
N GLU A 173 -17.04 4.02 -2.28
CA GLU A 173 -16.50 3.09 -3.27
C GLU A 173 -17.10 1.71 -3.11
N THR A 174 -17.16 0.97 -4.21
CA THR A 174 -17.75 -0.37 -4.27
C THR A 174 -16.81 -1.37 -4.95
N GLN A 175 -15.54 -1.37 -4.56
CA GLN A 175 -14.57 -2.29 -5.14
C GLN A 175 -14.71 -3.68 -4.53
N THR A 176 -14.52 -4.70 -5.38
CA THR A 176 -14.62 -6.10 -4.95
C THR A 176 -13.45 -6.47 -4.04
N ASP A 177 -13.74 -6.84 -2.80
CA ASP A 177 -12.73 -7.15 -1.78
C ASP A 177 -11.85 -8.36 -2.13
N SER A 178 -12.40 -9.34 -2.87
CA SER A 178 -11.68 -10.55 -3.30
C SER A 178 -10.78 -10.34 -4.51
N GLY A 179 -10.87 -9.18 -5.17
CA GLY A 179 -10.05 -8.83 -6.32
C GLY A 179 -8.84 -7.97 -5.96
N GLY A 180 -7.84 -7.94 -6.83
CA GLY A 180 -6.78 -6.94 -6.76
C GLY A 180 -7.33 -5.56 -7.14
N ILE A 181 -6.93 -4.52 -6.39
CA ILE A 181 -7.43 -3.16 -6.58
C ILE A 181 -6.27 -2.24 -6.95
N ALA A 182 -6.34 -1.58 -8.10
CA ALA A 182 -5.34 -0.59 -8.48
C ALA A 182 -5.64 0.76 -7.80
N TYR A 183 -4.72 1.28 -7.00
CA TYR A 183 -4.81 2.61 -6.41
C TYR A 183 -3.86 3.53 -7.17
N LYS A 184 -4.39 4.58 -7.80
CA LYS A 184 -3.66 5.37 -8.79
C LYS A 184 -3.66 6.85 -8.47
N VAL A 185 -2.52 7.49 -8.76
CA VAL A 185 -2.44 8.94 -8.95
C VAL A 185 -2.39 9.20 -10.45
N THR A 186 -3.27 10.03 -10.95
CA THR A 186 -3.35 10.36 -12.37
C THR A 186 -3.22 11.86 -12.59
N GLY A 187 -2.74 12.23 -13.77
CA GLY A 187 -2.59 13.62 -14.20
C GLY A 187 -3.18 13.86 -15.57
N GLN A 188 -3.76 15.03 -15.75
CA GLN A 188 -4.27 15.48 -17.05
C GLN A 188 -3.92 16.95 -17.28
N SER A 189 -3.31 17.24 -18.41
CA SER A 189 -3.06 18.61 -18.87
C SER A 189 -3.98 19.00 -20.01
N GLY A 190 -4.25 20.28 -20.14
CA GLY A 190 -4.99 20.85 -21.29
C GLY A 190 -4.21 20.83 -22.59
N THR A 191 -2.92 20.51 -22.55
CA THR A 191 -2.02 20.41 -23.71
C THR A 191 -1.20 19.13 -23.66
N ALA A 192 -0.59 18.78 -24.80
CA ALA A 192 0.22 17.55 -24.91
C ALA A 192 1.61 17.64 -24.27
N SER A 193 1.87 18.63 -23.42
CA SER A 193 3.13 18.83 -22.76
C SER A 193 3.19 18.11 -21.40
N SER A 194 4.40 17.86 -20.91
CA SER A 194 4.65 17.30 -19.58
C SER A 194 4.45 18.37 -18.51
N ASP A 195 3.20 18.75 -18.27
CA ASP A 195 2.85 19.85 -17.37
C ASP A 195 2.70 19.43 -15.90
N ILE A 196 2.57 18.12 -15.66
CA ILE A 196 2.41 17.53 -14.33
C ILE A 196 3.48 16.47 -14.15
N SER A 197 4.34 16.65 -13.16
CA SER A 197 5.30 15.66 -12.74
C SER A 197 4.96 15.19 -11.33
N ILE A 198 4.84 13.88 -11.13
CA ILE A 198 4.92 13.26 -9.80
C ILE A 198 6.38 12.99 -9.50
N GLN A 199 6.84 13.32 -8.31
CA GLN A 199 8.23 13.12 -7.86
C GLN A 199 8.35 12.04 -6.80
N GLY A 200 7.23 11.63 -6.25
CA GLY A 200 7.19 10.52 -5.32
C GLY A 200 5.81 10.26 -4.78
N SER A 201 5.63 9.06 -4.30
CA SER A 201 4.44 8.65 -3.57
C SER A 201 4.74 7.50 -2.63
N MET A 202 3.87 7.33 -1.65
CA MET A 202 3.95 6.28 -0.64
C MET A 202 2.56 5.77 -0.33
N LEU A 203 2.39 4.45 -0.34
CA LEU A 203 1.19 3.76 0.12
C LEU A 203 1.49 3.06 1.44
N GLU A 204 0.66 3.32 2.43
CA GLU A 204 0.75 2.73 3.78
C GLU A 204 -0.50 1.90 4.07
N PHE A 205 -0.31 0.74 4.67
CA PHE A 205 -1.40 -0.08 5.18
C PHE A 205 -1.63 0.27 6.66
N LEU A 206 -2.87 0.56 7.03
CA LEU A 206 -3.28 0.99 8.36
C LEU A 206 -4.25 -0.03 8.97
N GLY A 207 -3.86 -0.68 10.06
CA GLY A 207 -4.70 -1.64 10.79
C GLY A 207 -4.60 -3.08 10.35
#